data_98629367c56f8f8da09d0a7c9c7af769
#
_entry.id   98629367c56f8f8da09d0a7c9c7af769
#
_cell.length_a   1.000
_cell.length_b   1.000
_cell.length_c   1.000
_cell.angle_alpha   90.00
_cell.angle_beta   90.00
_cell.angle_gamma   90.00
#
_symmetry.space_group_name_H-M   'P 1'
#
loop_
_entity.id
_entity.type
_entity.pdbx_description
1 polymer ?
#
loop_
_entity_poly.entity_id
_entity_poly.type
_entity_poly.pdbx_seq_one_letter_code
_entity_poly.pdbx_strand_id
1 'polypeptide(L)'
;MTSLLELPRPFPSEPGLVRLLEPPGSDAAALASNLLEGRYHKPFVLENGGLRALHFSLGYVQSVMDIDNPAALVLAYAQRMMAFLLFNPRPRRITMLGLGGGSLANFCHRHLPAADLTALEIDPHVIALRTLFGVPPDDERFRVVPGDGVRWIADAPTRCDVLLVDAFGAEGVAGALLEADFHHHAHRHLSGRGMLVMNVAGERSGYAAHVARLLEVFDERVIAIPVREDGNHIVFAFRDPAFAPRWHWMRSQALALKARFGLDFPAFAQQLEAGERQGHAQRLAR
;
A
#
# COMPACT_ATOMS: atom_id res chain seq x y z
N MET A 1 19.84 17.96 2.71
CA MET A 1 19.24 17.24 3.84
C MET A 1 17.90 17.90 4.12
N THR A 2 16.83 17.14 4.16
CA THR A 2 15.50 17.65 4.52
C THR A 2 15.54 18.10 5.98
N SER A 3 15.23 19.36 6.24
CA SER A 3 15.19 19.90 7.59
C SER A 3 13.91 19.42 8.27
N LEU A 4 14.04 18.86 9.48
CA LEU A 4 12.94 18.37 10.28
C LEU A 4 12.90 19.11 11.60
N LEU A 5 11.73 19.63 11.94
CA LEU A 5 11.46 20.21 13.25
C LEU A 5 10.82 19.14 14.13
N GLU A 6 11.38 18.92 15.32
CA GLU A 6 10.82 18.02 16.32
C GLU A 6 10.08 18.81 17.40
N LEU A 7 8.86 18.43 17.68
CA LEU A 7 8.01 19.01 18.72
C LEU A 7 7.46 17.89 19.61
N PRO A 8 7.19 18.17 20.92
CA PRO A 8 6.33 17.30 21.71
C PRO A 8 4.96 17.14 21.03
N ARG A 9 4.34 15.97 21.18
CA ARG A 9 2.97 15.79 20.69
C ARG A 9 2.05 16.85 21.30
N PRO A 10 1.21 17.52 20.49
CA PRO A 10 0.33 18.56 20.97
C PRO A 10 -0.88 18.03 21.78
N PHE A 11 -0.90 16.72 22.09
CA PHE A 11 -1.96 16.07 22.86
C PHE A 11 -1.49 15.79 24.27
N PRO A 12 -2.06 16.42 25.31
CA PRO A 12 -1.58 16.30 26.70
C PRO A 12 -1.62 14.86 27.27
N SER A 13 -2.53 14.03 26.76
CA SER A 13 -2.74 12.65 27.23
C SER A 13 -1.87 11.59 26.55
N GLU A 14 -1.15 11.97 25.47
CA GLU A 14 -0.40 11.02 24.66
C GLU A 14 1.06 11.45 24.51
N PRO A 15 2.00 10.84 25.26
CA PRO A 15 3.41 11.14 25.12
C PRO A 15 3.92 10.76 23.72
N GLY A 16 4.95 11.48 23.23
CA GLY A 16 5.55 11.20 21.93
C GLY A 16 6.09 12.44 21.24
N LEU A 17 6.54 12.24 20.01
CA LEU A 17 7.13 13.29 19.18
C LEU A 17 6.33 13.49 17.91
N VAL A 18 6.28 14.74 17.45
CA VAL A 18 5.84 15.11 16.11
C VAL A 18 7.04 15.60 15.32
N ARG A 19 7.22 15.10 14.10
CA ARG A 19 8.23 15.60 13.17
C ARG A 19 7.57 16.26 11.99
N LEU A 20 7.94 17.50 11.73
CA LEU A 20 7.41 18.35 10.68
C LEU A 20 8.50 18.67 9.65
N LEU A 21 8.10 18.76 8.38
CA LEU A 21 8.97 19.20 7.27
C LEU A 21 9.14 20.71 7.29
N GLU A 22 9.68 21.23 8.41
CA GLU A 22 9.90 22.66 8.62
C GLU A 22 11.35 22.94 9.05
N PRO A 23 11.90 24.11 8.72
CA PRO A 23 13.26 24.47 9.11
C PRO A 23 13.36 24.64 10.62
N PRO A 24 14.56 24.41 11.21
CA PRO A 24 14.84 24.75 12.60
C PRO A 24 14.58 26.24 12.85
N GLY A 25 13.94 26.55 13.98
CA GLY A 25 13.59 27.93 14.35
C GLY A 25 12.22 28.40 13.85
N SER A 26 11.45 27.56 13.16
CA SER A 26 10.03 27.82 12.87
C SER A 26 9.23 27.99 14.16
N ASP A 27 8.17 28.78 14.13
CA ASP A 27 7.28 29.01 15.29
C ASP A 27 6.56 27.71 15.69
N ALA A 28 7.07 27.06 16.73
CA ALA A 28 6.56 25.81 17.25
C ALA A 28 5.10 25.91 17.73
N ALA A 29 4.72 27.04 18.33
CA ALA A 29 3.35 27.24 18.86
C ALA A 29 2.35 27.40 17.71
N ALA A 30 2.70 28.19 16.71
CA ALA A 30 1.88 28.36 15.52
C ALA A 30 1.71 27.04 14.75
N LEU A 31 2.78 26.25 14.63
CA LEU A 31 2.73 24.93 13.95
C LEU A 31 1.89 23.93 14.72
N ALA A 32 2.00 23.86 16.04
CA ALA A 32 1.16 23.02 16.88
C ALA A 32 -0.34 23.41 16.74
N SER A 33 -0.67 24.71 16.75
CA SER A 33 -2.04 25.20 16.50
C SER A 33 -2.53 24.77 15.11
N ASN A 34 -1.72 24.95 14.07
CA ASN A 34 -2.08 24.57 12.71
C ASN A 34 -2.32 23.05 12.56
N LEU A 35 -1.54 22.22 13.25
CA LEU A 35 -1.78 20.76 13.29
C LEU A 35 -3.13 20.44 13.93
N LEU A 36 -3.41 21.01 15.11
CA LEU A 36 -4.65 20.76 15.84
C LEU A 36 -5.90 21.23 15.09
N GLU A 37 -5.78 22.30 14.32
CA GLU A 37 -6.86 22.91 13.55
C GLU A 37 -6.96 22.38 12.11
N GLY A 38 -6.12 21.39 11.74
CA GLY A 38 -6.13 20.80 10.40
C GLY A 38 -5.61 21.74 9.28
N ARG A 39 -4.87 22.79 9.63
CA ARG A 39 -4.30 23.76 8.69
C ARG A 39 -2.86 23.47 8.28
N TYR A 40 -2.28 22.40 8.79
CA TYR A 40 -0.96 21.95 8.35
C TYR A 40 -1.12 20.99 7.16
N HIS A 41 -0.62 21.38 5.98
CA HIS A 41 -0.92 20.70 4.71
C HIS A 41 0.19 19.75 4.21
N LYS A 42 1.35 19.73 4.86
CA LYS A 42 2.40 18.75 4.52
C LYS A 42 2.19 17.46 5.31
N PRO A 43 2.66 16.32 4.79
CA PRO A 43 2.70 15.10 5.60
C PRO A 43 3.59 15.31 6.82
N PHE A 44 3.22 14.68 7.92
CA PHE A 44 3.95 14.74 9.18
C PHE A 44 4.05 13.37 9.84
N VAL A 45 4.95 13.25 10.79
CA VAL A 45 5.26 11.99 11.45
C VAL A 45 4.95 12.08 12.92
N LEU A 46 4.22 11.09 13.44
CA LEU A 46 4.01 10.88 14.87
C LEU A 46 4.81 9.67 15.35
N GLU A 47 5.49 9.82 16.48
CA GLU A 47 6.20 8.72 17.13
C GLU A 47 5.69 8.51 18.56
N ASN A 48 5.37 7.26 18.87
CA ASN A 48 5.00 6.84 20.22
C ASN A 48 5.21 5.33 20.37
N GLY A 49 5.73 4.91 21.54
CA GLY A 49 5.79 3.50 21.93
C GLY A 49 6.55 2.58 20.96
N GLY A 50 7.62 3.08 20.31
CA GLY A 50 8.37 2.30 19.31
C GLY A 50 7.73 2.25 17.93
N LEU A 51 6.59 2.92 17.74
CA LEU A 51 5.93 3.05 16.44
C LEU A 51 6.11 4.45 15.86
N ARG A 52 6.24 4.48 14.53
CA ARG A 52 6.31 5.70 13.72
C ARG A 52 5.20 5.68 12.69
N ALA A 53 4.35 6.70 12.72
CA ALA A 53 3.19 6.81 11.84
C ALA A 53 3.30 8.01 10.91
N LEU A 54 2.97 7.82 9.63
CA LEU A 54 2.81 8.88 8.64
C LEU A 54 1.36 9.36 8.64
N HIS A 55 1.18 10.67 8.63
CA HIS A 55 -0.11 11.33 8.64
C HIS A 55 -0.18 12.43 7.57
N PHE A 56 -1.35 12.57 6.92
CA PHE A 56 -1.72 13.75 6.14
C PHE A 56 -2.67 14.66 6.93
N SER A 57 -3.37 14.08 7.89
CA SER A 57 -4.21 14.79 8.87
C SER A 57 -4.20 14.01 10.18
N LEU A 58 -4.66 14.62 11.27
CA LEU A 58 -4.74 13.92 12.56
C LEU A 58 -5.80 12.81 12.58
N GLY A 59 -6.77 12.87 11.69
CA GLY A 59 -7.89 11.92 11.67
C GLY A 59 -7.56 10.56 11.04
N TYR A 60 -6.52 10.48 10.22
CA TYR A 60 -6.22 9.27 9.46
C TYR A 60 -4.73 8.94 9.44
N VAL A 61 -4.42 7.71 9.84
CA VAL A 61 -3.08 7.12 9.74
C VAL A 61 -2.89 6.57 8.32
N GLN A 62 -1.84 7.01 7.64
CA GLN A 62 -1.52 6.54 6.29
C GLN A 62 -0.60 5.31 6.30
N SER A 63 0.33 5.27 7.23
CA SER A 63 1.28 4.17 7.35
C SER A 63 1.82 4.10 8.77
N VAL A 64 2.14 2.89 9.23
CA VAL A 64 2.78 2.67 10.54
C VAL A 64 3.98 1.75 10.36
N MET A 65 5.09 2.10 10.98
CA MET A 65 6.31 1.34 11.00
C MET A 65 6.71 1.04 12.44
N ASP A 66 7.14 -0.19 12.71
CA ASP A 66 7.89 -0.55 13.91
C ASP A 66 9.33 -0.04 13.75
N ILE A 67 9.79 0.82 14.68
CA ILE A 67 11.10 1.47 14.60
C ILE A 67 12.24 0.45 14.71
N ASP A 68 12.05 -0.59 15.51
CA ASP A 68 13.03 -1.65 15.73
C ASP A 68 13.05 -2.68 14.59
N ASN A 69 11.92 -2.79 13.84
CA ASN A 69 11.80 -3.70 12.71
C ASN A 69 11.07 -3.05 11.51
N PRO A 70 11.72 -2.15 10.77
CA PRO A 70 11.09 -1.40 9.66
C PRO A 70 10.51 -2.26 8.54
N ALA A 71 10.90 -3.53 8.44
CA ALA A 71 10.36 -4.46 7.46
C ALA A 71 9.11 -5.22 7.96
N ALA A 72 8.74 -5.09 9.23
CA ALA A 72 7.49 -5.66 9.74
C ALA A 72 6.28 -4.87 9.21
N LEU A 73 5.24 -5.60 8.81
CA LEU A 73 3.97 -4.99 8.41
C LEU A 73 3.07 -4.86 9.65
N VAL A 74 2.91 -3.64 10.14
CA VAL A 74 2.10 -3.33 11.34
C VAL A 74 0.61 -3.35 11.01
N LEU A 75 0.21 -2.66 9.91
CA LEU A 75 -1.19 -2.53 9.53
C LEU A 75 -1.74 -3.80 8.87
N ALA A 76 -2.97 -4.15 9.22
CA ALA A 76 -3.60 -5.39 8.79
C ALA A 76 -3.82 -5.44 7.27
N TYR A 77 -4.18 -4.32 6.64
CA TYR A 77 -4.35 -4.27 5.19
C TYR A 77 -3.03 -4.56 4.44
N ALA A 78 -1.92 -4.00 4.91
CA ALA A 78 -0.60 -4.21 4.30
C ALA A 78 -0.17 -5.68 4.38
N GLN A 79 -0.45 -6.36 5.52
CA GLN A 79 -0.24 -7.81 5.65
C GLN A 79 -1.05 -8.59 4.62
N ARG A 80 -2.34 -8.24 4.44
CA ARG A 80 -3.23 -8.94 3.49
C ARG A 80 -2.89 -8.66 2.04
N MET A 81 -2.34 -7.49 1.73
CA MET A 81 -1.81 -7.25 0.38
C MET A 81 -0.72 -8.26 0.02
N MET A 82 0.07 -8.73 0.98
CA MET A 82 1.10 -9.76 0.73
C MET A 82 0.51 -11.16 0.44
N ALA A 83 -0.79 -11.36 0.55
CA ALA A 83 -1.43 -12.62 0.16
C ALA A 83 -1.23 -12.97 -1.33
N PHE A 84 -0.76 -12.04 -2.17
CA PHE A 84 -0.34 -12.32 -3.54
C PHE A 84 0.74 -13.42 -3.62
N LEU A 85 1.54 -13.59 -2.56
CA LEU A 85 2.57 -14.63 -2.47
C LEU A 85 2.00 -16.06 -2.47
N LEU A 86 0.71 -16.23 -2.18
CA LEU A 86 0.01 -17.50 -2.36
C LEU A 86 -0.15 -17.86 -3.85
N PHE A 87 -0.27 -16.86 -4.72
CA PHE A 87 -0.42 -17.04 -6.16
C PHE A 87 0.94 -17.00 -6.89
N ASN A 88 1.81 -16.10 -6.48
CA ASN A 88 3.17 -15.96 -7.02
C ASN A 88 4.21 -15.79 -5.88
N PRO A 89 4.79 -16.89 -5.37
CA PRO A 89 5.73 -16.84 -4.25
C PRO A 89 7.13 -16.31 -4.62
N ARG A 90 7.40 -16.09 -5.90
CA ARG A 90 8.70 -15.63 -6.42
C ARG A 90 8.50 -14.64 -7.57
N PRO A 91 7.90 -13.48 -7.33
CA PRO A 91 7.77 -12.45 -8.35
C PRO A 91 9.16 -11.94 -8.75
N ARG A 92 9.35 -11.60 -10.01
CA ARG A 92 10.58 -11.00 -10.51
C ARG A 92 10.50 -9.49 -10.58
N ARG A 93 9.33 -8.94 -10.84
CA ARG A 93 9.11 -7.50 -10.92
C ARG A 93 7.83 -7.09 -10.20
N ILE A 94 7.98 -6.15 -9.28
CA ILE A 94 6.87 -5.57 -8.52
C ILE A 94 6.88 -4.07 -8.76
N THR A 95 5.76 -3.54 -9.23
CA THR A 95 5.50 -2.10 -9.31
C THR A 95 4.56 -1.70 -8.20
N MET A 96 4.83 -0.61 -7.49
CA MET A 96 4.00 -0.08 -6.42
C MET A 96 3.52 1.33 -6.79
N LEU A 97 2.23 1.58 -6.74
CA LEU A 97 1.65 2.91 -6.85
C LEU A 97 1.32 3.39 -5.43
N GLY A 98 2.03 4.42 -5.00
CA GLY A 98 2.09 4.90 -3.62
C GLY A 98 3.28 4.30 -2.87
N LEU A 99 4.03 5.15 -2.17
CA LEU A 99 5.11 4.78 -1.26
C LEU A 99 4.62 4.84 0.19
N GLY A 100 3.95 5.93 0.56
CA GLY A 100 3.56 6.22 1.93
C GLY A 100 4.77 6.15 2.88
N GLY A 101 4.62 5.49 4.02
CA GLY A 101 5.73 5.19 4.93
C GLY A 101 6.62 4.01 4.48
N GLY A 102 6.46 3.52 3.26
CA GLY A 102 7.33 2.49 2.68
C GLY A 102 7.17 1.08 3.25
N SER A 103 6.13 0.79 4.02
CA SER A 103 5.95 -0.52 4.67
C SER A 103 6.00 -1.68 3.66
N LEU A 104 5.26 -1.58 2.54
CA LEU A 104 5.27 -2.60 1.48
C LEU A 104 6.63 -2.71 0.80
N ALA A 105 7.28 -1.56 0.55
CA ALA A 105 8.60 -1.49 -0.08
C ALA A 105 9.66 -2.16 0.81
N ASN A 106 9.69 -1.83 2.11
CA ASN A 106 10.62 -2.40 3.09
C ASN A 106 10.45 -3.92 3.20
N PHE A 107 9.19 -4.38 3.32
CA PHE A 107 8.89 -5.82 3.37
C PHE A 107 9.37 -6.53 2.11
N CYS A 108 8.98 -6.05 0.93
CA CYS A 108 9.36 -6.68 -0.34
C CYS A 108 10.88 -6.64 -0.56
N HIS A 109 11.53 -5.52 -0.27
CA HIS A 109 12.98 -5.39 -0.39
C HIS A 109 13.72 -6.40 0.51
N ARG A 110 13.27 -6.56 1.75
CA ARG A 110 13.87 -7.48 2.73
C ARG A 110 13.63 -8.95 2.38
N HIS A 111 12.40 -9.30 2.00
CA HIS A 111 11.96 -10.69 1.94
C HIS A 111 11.94 -11.30 0.53
N LEU A 112 12.02 -10.46 -0.51
CA LEU A 112 11.99 -10.87 -1.93
C LEU A 112 13.27 -10.43 -2.65
N PRO A 113 14.46 -10.95 -2.28
CA PRO A 113 15.74 -10.46 -2.78
C PRO A 113 15.95 -10.69 -4.28
N ALA A 114 15.14 -11.53 -4.93
CA ALA A 114 15.21 -11.79 -6.37
C ALA A 114 14.23 -10.92 -7.19
N ALA A 115 13.50 -10.01 -6.54
CA ALA A 115 12.55 -9.14 -7.20
C ALA A 115 13.13 -7.74 -7.45
N ASP A 116 12.90 -7.21 -8.65
CA ASP A 116 13.10 -5.81 -8.98
C ASP A 116 11.86 -5.03 -8.52
N LEU A 117 12.05 -3.96 -7.75
CA LEU A 117 11.02 -3.18 -7.13
C LEU A 117 11.05 -1.75 -7.66
N THR A 118 9.90 -1.24 -8.11
CA THR A 118 9.73 0.17 -8.47
C THR A 118 8.55 0.75 -7.71
N ALA A 119 8.78 1.75 -6.88
CA ALA A 119 7.75 2.47 -6.15
C ALA A 119 7.56 3.87 -6.77
N LEU A 120 6.33 4.21 -7.15
CA LEU A 120 5.93 5.51 -7.69
C LEU A 120 5.31 6.32 -6.56
N GLU A 121 5.79 7.55 -6.35
CA GLU A 121 5.25 8.45 -5.34
C GLU A 121 5.11 9.86 -5.93
N ILE A 122 3.92 10.41 -5.83
CA ILE A 122 3.62 11.74 -6.40
C ILE A 122 4.00 12.88 -5.47
N ASP A 123 3.93 12.65 -4.15
CA ASP A 123 4.22 13.68 -3.16
C ASP A 123 5.72 13.74 -2.82
N PRO A 124 6.42 14.82 -3.21
CA PRO A 124 7.85 14.98 -2.89
C PRO A 124 8.12 15.06 -1.39
N HIS A 125 7.14 15.46 -0.58
CA HIS A 125 7.28 15.50 0.88
C HIS A 125 7.27 14.08 1.48
N VAL A 126 6.46 13.18 0.95
CA VAL A 126 6.49 11.75 1.32
C VAL A 126 7.86 11.15 0.98
N ILE A 127 8.37 11.42 -0.24
CA ILE A 127 9.71 10.97 -0.65
C ILE A 127 10.80 11.54 0.29
N ALA A 128 10.66 12.80 0.71
CA ALA A 128 11.61 13.43 1.62
C ALA A 128 11.65 12.77 3.01
N LEU A 129 10.57 12.14 3.43
CA LEU A 129 10.46 11.41 4.70
C LEU A 129 10.94 9.94 4.62
N ARG A 130 11.25 9.42 3.43
CA ARG A 130 11.53 7.99 3.20
C ARG A 130 12.61 7.40 4.14
N THR A 131 13.64 8.17 4.45
CA THR A 131 14.73 7.71 5.32
C THR A 131 14.30 7.52 6.77
N LEU A 132 13.35 8.33 7.25
CA LEU A 132 12.78 8.15 8.59
C LEU A 132 12.07 6.81 8.72
N PHE A 133 11.43 6.36 7.65
CA PHE A 133 10.70 5.10 7.60
C PHE A 133 11.58 3.90 7.20
N GLY A 134 12.90 4.06 7.21
CA GLY A 134 13.80 2.96 6.89
C GLY A 134 13.69 2.45 5.45
N VAL A 135 13.09 3.25 4.56
CA VAL A 135 13.04 2.90 3.13
C VAL A 135 14.48 2.88 2.60
N PRO A 136 14.92 1.77 1.98
CA PRO A 136 16.28 1.66 1.50
C PRO A 136 16.61 2.74 0.46
N PRO A 137 17.88 3.11 0.32
CA PRO A 137 18.32 3.92 -0.80
C PRO A 137 18.06 3.17 -2.12
N ASP A 138 17.97 3.94 -3.21
CA ASP A 138 17.88 3.33 -4.53
C ASP A 138 19.11 2.48 -4.81
N ASP A 139 18.91 1.26 -5.30
CA ASP A 139 19.94 0.30 -5.65
C ASP A 139 19.64 -0.37 -7.01
N GLU A 140 20.36 -1.45 -7.35
CA GLU A 140 20.22 -2.16 -8.63
C GLU A 140 18.81 -2.77 -8.81
N ARG A 141 18.11 -3.10 -7.72
CA ARG A 141 16.81 -3.77 -7.72
C ARG A 141 15.66 -2.99 -7.07
N PHE A 142 15.95 -1.85 -6.45
CA PHE A 142 14.94 -1.00 -5.82
C PHE A 142 15.12 0.46 -6.21
N ARG A 143 14.01 1.10 -6.61
CA ARG A 143 14.01 2.54 -6.89
C ARG A 143 12.69 3.19 -6.51
N VAL A 144 12.77 4.42 -6.05
CA VAL A 144 11.64 5.31 -5.87
C VAL A 144 11.62 6.30 -7.03
N VAL A 145 10.53 6.29 -7.80
CA VAL A 145 10.35 7.18 -8.96
C VAL A 145 9.37 8.27 -8.58
N PRO A 146 9.81 9.55 -8.51
CA PRO A 146 8.92 10.67 -8.28
C PRO A 146 7.97 10.87 -9.46
N GLY A 147 6.67 10.99 -9.20
CA GLY A 147 5.69 11.32 -10.22
C GLY A 147 4.39 10.54 -10.13
N ASP A 148 3.52 10.82 -11.09
CA ASP A 148 2.21 10.19 -11.22
C ASP A 148 2.36 8.74 -11.71
N GLY A 149 2.05 7.78 -10.82
CA GLY A 149 2.14 6.36 -11.10
C GLY A 149 1.16 5.90 -12.18
N VAL A 150 -0.01 6.53 -12.31
CA VAL A 150 -1.01 6.18 -13.33
C VAL A 150 -0.48 6.50 -14.74
N ARG A 151 0.11 7.67 -14.90
CA ARG A 151 0.76 8.05 -16.16
C ARG A 151 1.98 7.16 -16.44
N TRP A 152 2.78 6.90 -15.41
CA TRP A 152 3.96 6.07 -15.57
C TRP A 152 3.65 4.67 -16.08
N ILE A 153 2.63 3.96 -15.53
CA ILE A 153 2.26 2.61 -15.98
C ILE A 153 1.68 2.60 -17.40
N ALA A 154 1.13 3.71 -17.89
CA ALA A 154 0.61 3.83 -19.24
C ALA A 154 1.71 3.68 -20.29
N ASP A 155 2.90 4.27 -20.01
CA ASP A 155 4.02 4.38 -20.92
C ASP A 155 5.19 3.45 -20.57
N ALA A 156 5.12 2.72 -19.45
CA ALA A 156 6.21 1.89 -18.97
C ALA A 156 6.60 0.79 -19.95
N PRO A 157 7.89 0.69 -20.35
CA PRO A 157 8.35 -0.26 -21.34
C PRO A 157 8.35 -1.71 -20.84
N THR A 158 8.38 -1.90 -19.53
CA THR A 158 8.49 -3.22 -18.91
C THR A 158 7.24 -3.56 -18.12
N ARG A 159 6.79 -4.81 -18.26
CA ARG A 159 5.64 -5.34 -17.50
C ARG A 159 6.09 -5.89 -16.17
N CYS A 160 5.19 -5.84 -15.15
CA CYS A 160 5.43 -6.40 -13.82
C CYS A 160 4.61 -7.69 -13.59
N ASP A 161 5.07 -8.49 -12.63
CA ASP A 161 4.35 -9.68 -12.19
C ASP A 161 3.29 -9.34 -11.14
N VAL A 162 3.55 -8.29 -10.35
CA VAL A 162 2.63 -7.79 -9.33
C VAL A 162 2.60 -6.27 -9.38
N LEU A 163 1.40 -5.72 -9.52
CA LEU A 163 1.13 -4.30 -9.38
C LEU A 163 0.41 -4.07 -8.06
N LEU A 164 1.11 -3.50 -7.07
CA LEU A 164 0.55 -3.10 -5.79
C LEU A 164 0.01 -1.68 -5.91
N VAL A 165 -1.24 -1.45 -5.55
CA VAL A 165 -1.91 -0.15 -5.58
C VAL A 165 -2.35 0.21 -4.17
N ASP A 166 -1.62 1.13 -3.56
CA ASP A 166 -1.87 1.65 -2.21
C ASP A 166 -1.67 3.17 -2.22
N ALA A 167 -2.45 3.84 -3.06
CA ALA A 167 -2.33 5.28 -3.30
C ALA A 167 -3.58 6.00 -2.79
N PHE A 168 -3.42 6.65 -1.63
CA PHE A 168 -4.44 7.45 -0.98
C PHE A 168 -3.96 8.88 -0.81
N GLY A 169 -4.87 9.85 -1.08
CA GLY A 169 -4.68 11.25 -0.71
C GLY A 169 -5.37 11.56 0.63
N ALA A 170 -5.36 12.82 1.02
CA ALA A 170 -6.05 13.30 2.21
C ALA A 170 -7.57 13.05 2.18
N GLU A 171 -8.15 12.90 0.98
CA GLU A 171 -9.59 12.72 0.74
C GLU A 171 -9.99 11.26 0.40
N GLY A 172 -9.09 10.29 0.50
CA GLY A 172 -9.33 8.89 0.16
C GLY A 172 -8.54 8.40 -1.06
N VAL A 173 -9.13 7.52 -1.88
CA VAL A 173 -8.49 6.98 -3.09
C VAL A 173 -8.09 8.11 -4.03
N ALA A 174 -6.83 8.12 -4.49
CA ALA A 174 -6.32 9.18 -5.35
C ALA A 174 -7.18 9.32 -6.63
N GLY A 175 -7.62 10.56 -6.94
CA GLY A 175 -8.54 10.86 -8.04
C GLY A 175 -8.09 10.33 -9.41
N ALA A 176 -6.78 10.29 -9.68
CA ALA A 176 -6.23 9.71 -10.91
C ALA A 176 -6.53 8.21 -11.09
N LEU A 177 -6.74 7.46 -9.99
CA LEU A 177 -7.16 6.06 -10.05
C LEU A 177 -8.63 5.90 -10.46
N LEU A 178 -9.42 6.98 -10.38
CA LEU A 178 -10.83 7.00 -10.81
C LEU A 178 -10.97 7.16 -12.32
N GLU A 179 -9.91 7.56 -13.03
CA GLU A 179 -9.95 7.72 -14.48
C GLU A 179 -10.18 6.36 -15.18
N ALA A 180 -11.03 6.38 -16.20
CA ALA A 180 -11.47 5.16 -16.90
C ALA A 180 -10.30 4.33 -17.48
N ASP A 181 -9.22 5.01 -17.86
CA ASP A 181 -8.08 4.37 -18.52
C ASP A 181 -7.11 3.68 -17.55
N PHE A 182 -7.14 4.03 -16.26
CA PHE A 182 -6.24 3.43 -15.26
C PHE A 182 -6.30 1.90 -15.28
N HIS A 183 -7.48 1.32 -15.24
CA HIS A 183 -7.67 -0.14 -15.15
C HIS A 183 -7.17 -0.85 -16.40
N HIS A 184 -7.36 -0.26 -17.59
CA HIS A 184 -6.80 -0.77 -18.83
C HIS A 184 -5.27 -0.65 -18.87
N HIS A 185 -4.69 0.46 -18.39
CA HIS A 185 -3.25 0.63 -18.27
C HIS A 185 -2.67 -0.39 -17.28
N ALA A 186 -3.29 -0.57 -16.12
CA ALA A 186 -2.89 -1.56 -15.13
C ALA A 186 -2.89 -2.98 -15.73
N HIS A 187 -3.97 -3.37 -16.42
CA HIS A 187 -4.04 -4.66 -17.11
C HIS A 187 -2.92 -4.83 -18.15
N ARG A 188 -2.64 -3.81 -18.99
CA ARG A 188 -1.57 -3.88 -20.00
C ARG A 188 -0.18 -3.94 -19.38
N HIS A 189 0.03 -3.25 -18.24
CA HIS A 189 1.31 -3.21 -17.53
C HIS A 189 1.67 -4.53 -16.86
N LEU A 190 0.71 -5.41 -16.59
CA LEU A 190 0.96 -6.73 -16.03
C LEU A 190 1.60 -7.69 -17.05
N SER A 191 2.46 -8.60 -16.59
CA SER A 191 2.92 -9.76 -17.37
C SER A 191 1.75 -10.72 -17.65
N GLY A 192 1.91 -11.69 -18.54
CA GLY A 192 0.83 -12.61 -18.92
C GLY A 192 0.20 -13.38 -17.75
N ARG A 193 0.98 -13.64 -16.70
CA ARG A 193 0.50 -14.24 -15.43
C ARG A 193 0.51 -13.26 -14.27
N GLY A 194 0.58 -11.97 -14.56
CA GLY A 194 0.62 -10.92 -13.56
C GLY A 194 -0.71 -10.69 -12.89
N MET A 195 -0.65 -10.05 -11.73
CA MET A 195 -1.82 -9.66 -10.95
C MET A 195 -1.71 -8.24 -10.42
N LEU A 196 -2.85 -7.58 -10.30
CA LEU A 196 -3.03 -6.35 -9.56
C LEU A 196 -3.50 -6.69 -8.14
N VAL A 197 -2.96 -6.00 -7.14
CA VAL A 197 -3.41 -6.04 -5.75
C VAL A 197 -3.69 -4.61 -5.31
N MET A 198 -4.94 -4.30 -5.02
CA MET A 198 -5.37 -2.94 -4.71
C MET A 198 -5.98 -2.88 -3.31
N ASN A 199 -5.48 -1.95 -2.51
CA ASN A 199 -6.14 -1.55 -1.28
C ASN A 199 -7.27 -0.58 -1.64
N VAL A 200 -8.51 -0.89 -1.21
CA VAL A 200 -9.66 -0.02 -1.34
C VAL A 200 -10.21 0.28 0.04
N ALA A 201 -10.32 1.57 0.36
CA ALA A 201 -10.73 2.08 1.65
C ALA A 201 -11.72 3.24 1.49
N GLY A 202 -12.36 3.63 2.57
CA GLY A 202 -13.33 4.71 2.59
C GLY A 202 -14.76 4.24 2.36
N GLU A 203 -15.64 5.18 1.97
CA GLU A 203 -17.04 4.87 1.75
C GLU A 203 -17.26 4.02 0.49
N ARG A 204 -18.28 3.16 0.53
CA ARG A 204 -18.62 2.27 -0.58
C ARG A 204 -18.83 3.00 -1.90
N SER A 205 -19.46 4.16 -1.89
CA SER A 205 -19.64 5.01 -3.07
C SER A 205 -18.33 5.34 -3.79
N GLY A 206 -17.22 5.46 -3.02
CA GLY A 206 -15.91 5.80 -3.57
C GLY A 206 -15.19 4.64 -4.24
N TYR A 207 -15.40 3.38 -3.80
CA TYR A 207 -14.67 2.23 -4.35
C TYR A 207 -15.48 1.26 -5.21
N ALA A 208 -16.83 1.31 -5.15
CA ALA A 208 -17.68 0.39 -5.92
C ALA A 208 -17.41 0.48 -7.43
N ALA A 209 -17.29 1.69 -7.96
CA ALA A 209 -16.98 1.92 -9.36
C ALA A 209 -15.61 1.33 -9.77
N HIS A 210 -14.58 1.39 -8.89
CA HIS A 210 -13.29 0.77 -9.14
C HIS A 210 -13.40 -0.75 -9.23
N VAL A 211 -14.11 -1.36 -8.27
CA VAL A 211 -14.28 -2.82 -8.26
C VAL A 211 -15.09 -3.28 -9.48
N ALA A 212 -16.14 -2.53 -9.86
CA ALA A 212 -16.91 -2.82 -11.07
C ALA A 212 -16.05 -2.77 -12.33
N ARG A 213 -15.19 -1.76 -12.45
CA ARG A 213 -14.27 -1.64 -13.58
C ARG A 213 -13.20 -2.73 -13.59
N LEU A 214 -12.69 -3.13 -12.43
CA LEU A 214 -11.77 -4.27 -12.33
C LEU A 214 -12.44 -5.57 -12.79
N LEU A 215 -13.68 -5.83 -12.40
CA LEU A 215 -14.44 -7.00 -12.85
C LEU A 215 -14.58 -7.01 -14.39
N GLU A 216 -14.91 -5.87 -14.99
CA GLU A 216 -15.03 -5.72 -16.43
C GLU A 216 -13.69 -5.96 -17.16
N VAL A 217 -12.63 -5.24 -16.76
CA VAL A 217 -11.33 -5.24 -17.46
C VAL A 217 -10.56 -6.56 -17.29
N PHE A 218 -10.80 -7.26 -16.19
CA PHE A 218 -10.14 -8.54 -15.89
C PHE A 218 -11.07 -9.75 -16.12
N ASP A 219 -12.19 -9.59 -16.86
CA ASP A 219 -13.15 -10.65 -17.23
C ASP A 219 -13.56 -11.48 -16.00
N GLU A 220 -14.04 -10.83 -14.95
CA GLU A 220 -14.49 -11.43 -13.68
C GLU A 220 -13.41 -12.18 -12.88
N ARG A 221 -12.16 -12.22 -13.34
CA ARG A 221 -11.03 -12.85 -12.60
C ARG A 221 -10.54 -11.93 -11.46
N VAL A 222 -11.46 -11.67 -10.53
CA VAL A 222 -11.24 -10.76 -9.40
C VAL A 222 -11.68 -11.43 -8.11
N ILE A 223 -10.80 -11.43 -7.12
CA ILE A 223 -11.07 -11.88 -5.74
C ILE A 223 -10.92 -10.70 -4.81
N ALA A 224 -11.88 -10.49 -3.92
CA ALA A 224 -11.80 -9.47 -2.89
C ALA A 224 -11.94 -10.09 -1.49
N ILE A 225 -11.20 -9.54 -0.52
CA ILE A 225 -11.27 -9.92 0.89
C ILE A 225 -11.43 -8.68 1.78
N PRO A 226 -12.26 -8.75 2.84
CA PRO A 226 -12.39 -7.67 3.78
C PRO A 226 -11.20 -7.65 4.76
N VAL A 227 -10.80 -6.45 5.17
CA VAL A 227 -9.88 -6.18 6.28
C VAL A 227 -10.71 -5.59 7.42
N ARG A 228 -11.17 -6.43 8.31
CA ARG A 228 -12.13 -6.02 9.36
C ARG A 228 -11.54 -5.02 10.35
N GLU A 229 -10.25 -5.11 10.58
CA GLU A 229 -9.50 -4.26 11.52
C GLU A 229 -9.43 -2.81 11.06
N ASP A 230 -9.30 -2.59 9.74
CA ASP A 230 -9.09 -1.27 9.15
C ASP A 230 -10.33 -0.78 8.37
N GLY A 231 -11.33 -1.64 8.16
CA GLY A 231 -12.50 -1.36 7.33
C GLY A 231 -12.22 -1.37 5.82
N ASN A 232 -10.99 -1.72 5.41
CA ASN A 232 -10.56 -1.78 4.02
C ASN A 232 -10.98 -3.09 3.33
N HIS A 233 -10.81 -3.12 2.02
CA HIS A 233 -10.89 -4.35 1.23
C HIS A 233 -9.65 -4.48 0.37
N ILE A 234 -9.09 -5.68 0.26
CA ILE A 234 -8.01 -5.96 -0.69
C ILE A 234 -8.59 -6.70 -1.88
N VAL A 235 -8.35 -6.13 -3.06
CA VAL A 235 -8.83 -6.66 -4.34
C VAL A 235 -7.65 -7.22 -5.12
N PHE A 236 -7.77 -8.45 -5.58
CA PHE A 236 -6.80 -9.16 -6.42
C PHE A 236 -7.43 -9.36 -7.79
N ALA A 237 -6.82 -8.85 -8.85
CA ALA A 237 -7.30 -9.01 -10.22
C ALA A 237 -6.21 -9.67 -11.09
N PHE A 238 -6.56 -10.72 -11.81
CA PHE A 238 -5.64 -11.62 -12.50
C PHE A 238 -5.70 -11.46 -14.01
N ARG A 239 -4.54 -11.20 -14.64
CA ARG A 239 -4.45 -11.04 -16.08
C ARG A 239 -4.56 -12.36 -16.84
N ASP A 240 -4.08 -13.47 -16.26
CA ASP A 240 -4.06 -14.78 -16.92
C ASP A 240 -5.50 -15.23 -17.29
N PRO A 241 -5.84 -15.40 -18.58
CA PRO A 241 -7.18 -15.88 -18.96
C PRO A 241 -7.45 -17.31 -18.49
N ALA A 242 -6.42 -18.09 -18.20
CA ALA A 242 -6.51 -19.45 -17.66
C ALA A 242 -6.45 -19.48 -16.13
N PHE A 243 -6.60 -18.31 -15.47
CA PHE A 243 -6.56 -18.25 -14.03
C PHE A 243 -7.64 -19.12 -13.39
N ALA A 244 -7.20 -20.09 -12.59
CA ALA A 244 -8.04 -20.96 -11.79
C ALA A 244 -7.29 -21.27 -10.48
N PRO A 245 -7.72 -20.73 -9.33
CA PRO A 245 -6.99 -20.89 -8.09
C PRO A 245 -7.04 -22.33 -7.60
N ARG A 246 -5.87 -22.88 -7.28
CA ARG A 246 -5.72 -24.25 -6.75
C ARG A 246 -5.76 -24.21 -5.23
N TRP A 247 -6.93 -24.00 -4.63
CA TRP A 247 -7.09 -23.76 -3.19
C TRP A 247 -6.44 -24.82 -2.31
N HIS A 248 -6.57 -26.11 -2.66
CA HIS A 248 -5.92 -27.18 -1.91
C HIS A 248 -4.40 -27.02 -1.87
N TRP A 249 -3.78 -26.73 -3.02
CA TRP A 249 -2.34 -26.50 -3.10
C TRP A 249 -1.93 -25.23 -2.33
N MET A 250 -2.69 -24.16 -2.47
CA MET A 250 -2.41 -22.89 -1.78
C MET A 250 -2.46 -23.06 -0.25
N ARG A 251 -3.44 -23.79 0.27
CA ARG A 251 -3.50 -24.12 1.70
C ARG A 251 -2.30 -24.94 2.16
N SER A 252 -1.81 -25.90 1.35
CA SER A 252 -0.62 -26.69 1.70
C SER A 252 0.65 -25.83 1.72
N GLN A 253 0.77 -24.82 0.85
CA GLN A 253 1.91 -23.90 0.83
C GLN A 253 1.84 -22.79 1.90
N ALA A 254 0.67 -22.49 2.40
CA ALA A 254 0.45 -21.38 3.33
C ALA A 254 1.28 -21.49 4.63
N LEU A 255 1.47 -22.70 5.16
CA LEU A 255 2.31 -22.92 6.35
C LEU A 255 3.79 -22.63 6.08
N ALA A 256 4.30 -23.01 4.91
CA ALA A 256 5.67 -22.70 4.53
C ALA A 256 5.88 -21.19 4.32
N LEU A 257 4.89 -20.50 3.74
CA LEU A 257 4.91 -19.04 3.60
C LEU A 257 4.83 -18.34 4.96
N LYS A 258 4.00 -18.84 5.90
CA LYS A 258 3.95 -18.34 7.27
C LYS A 258 5.31 -18.46 7.96
N ALA A 259 5.95 -19.62 7.88
CA ALA A 259 7.28 -19.82 8.46
C ALA A 259 8.35 -18.91 7.85
N ARG A 260 8.24 -18.64 6.54
CA ARG A 260 9.20 -17.80 5.82
C ARG A 260 9.03 -16.31 6.08
N PHE A 261 7.79 -15.81 6.12
CA PHE A 261 7.49 -14.40 6.10
C PHE A 261 6.90 -13.85 7.40
N GLY A 262 6.54 -14.72 8.36
CA GLY A 262 5.95 -14.31 9.65
C GLY A 262 4.48 -13.86 9.57
N LEU A 263 3.84 -13.91 8.39
CA LEU A 263 2.44 -13.48 8.19
C LEU A 263 1.49 -14.69 8.21
N ASP A 264 0.22 -14.46 8.54
CA ASP A 264 -0.77 -15.55 8.67
C ASP A 264 -1.38 -16.00 7.34
N PHE A 265 -0.50 -16.52 6.44
CA PHE A 265 -0.91 -17.04 5.14
C PHE A 265 -2.00 -18.11 5.19
N PRO A 266 -2.10 -19.00 6.20
CA PRO A 266 -3.24 -19.89 6.35
C PRO A 266 -4.58 -19.17 6.44
N ALA A 267 -4.65 -18.09 7.23
CA ALA A 267 -5.85 -17.26 7.32
C ALA A 267 -6.12 -16.52 6.00
N PHE A 268 -5.09 -16.02 5.35
CA PHE A 268 -5.23 -15.34 4.03
C PHE A 268 -5.78 -16.29 2.97
N ALA A 269 -5.29 -17.53 2.90
CA ALA A 269 -5.79 -18.54 1.96
C ALA A 269 -7.27 -18.84 2.18
N GLN A 270 -7.70 -18.95 3.44
CA GLN A 270 -9.11 -19.16 3.79
C GLN A 270 -9.99 -17.96 3.40
N GLN A 271 -9.52 -16.74 3.67
CA GLN A 271 -10.24 -15.51 3.32
C GLN A 271 -10.40 -15.35 1.80
N LEU A 272 -9.34 -15.63 1.03
CA LEU A 272 -9.37 -15.57 -0.44
C LEU A 272 -10.34 -16.60 -1.02
N GLU A 273 -10.29 -17.85 -0.57
CA GLU A 273 -11.21 -18.90 -1.01
C GLU A 273 -12.68 -18.56 -0.67
N ALA A 274 -12.91 -18.04 0.54
CA ALA A 274 -14.24 -17.58 0.94
C ALA A 274 -14.71 -16.38 0.12
N GLY A 275 -13.82 -15.41 -0.15
CA GLY A 275 -14.09 -14.23 -0.97
C GLY A 275 -14.52 -14.58 -2.38
N GLU A 276 -13.82 -15.51 -3.03
CA GLU A 276 -14.17 -16.01 -4.35
C GLU A 276 -15.52 -16.74 -4.32
N ARG A 277 -15.69 -17.76 -3.48
CA ARG A 277 -16.90 -18.56 -3.40
C ARG A 277 -18.15 -17.74 -3.10
N GLN A 278 -18.02 -16.70 -2.30
CA GLN A 278 -19.13 -15.83 -1.92
C GLN A 278 -19.39 -14.70 -2.93
N GLY A 279 -18.56 -14.55 -3.97
CA GLY A 279 -18.66 -13.44 -4.90
C GLY A 279 -18.51 -12.08 -4.20
N HIS A 280 -17.49 -11.95 -3.32
CA HIS A 280 -17.33 -10.73 -2.53
C HIS A 280 -17.03 -9.52 -3.42
N ALA A 281 -16.20 -9.67 -4.45
CA ALA A 281 -15.91 -8.60 -5.42
C ALA A 281 -17.18 -8.10 -6.10
N GLN A 282 -18.05 -9.01 -6.57
CA GLN A 282 -19.31 -8.66 -7.21
C GLN A 282 -20.28 -7.93 -6.28
N ARG A 283 -20.24 -8.23 -4.96
CA ARG A 283 -21.04 -7.49 -3.97
C ARG A 283 -20.48 -6.09 -3.68
N LEU A 284 -19.17 -5.91 -3.74
CA LEU A 284 -18.54 -4.59 -3.56
C LEU A 284 -18.84 -3.64 -4.73
N ALA A 285 -18.97 -4.20 -5.95
CA ALA A 285 -19.25 -3.45 -7.18
C ALA A 285 -20.70 -2.96 -7.31
N ARG A 286 -21.62 -3.45 -6.48
CA ARG A 286 -23.05 -3.07 -6.43
C ARG A 286 -23.31 -2.01 -5.38
#